data_d97aeee0a20d74c5c068059fc6772bb4
#
_entry.id   d97aeee0a20d74c5c068059fc6772bb4
#
_cell.length_a   1.000
_cell.length_b   1.000
_cell.length_c   1.000
_cell.angle_alpha   90.00
_cell.angle_beta   90.00
_cell.angle_gamma   90.00
#
_symmetry.space_group_name_H-M   'P 1'
#
loop_
_entity.id
_entity.type
_entity.pdbx_description
1 polymer ?
#
loop_
_entity_poly.entity_id
_entity_poly.type
_entity_poly.pdbx_seq_one_letter_code
_entity_poly.pdbx_strand_id
1 'polypeptide(L)'
;MEQLKSIFISLFFLILLSGCQTIKQKTDAIVKKENNELSQYIGKTSSNLQMNLGKPDEDFKNEKGNLELVYNTKKYLITCERRFEVDSDSIVIGFVSNGCF
;
A
#
# COMPACT_ATOMS: atom_id res chain seq x y z
N MET A 1 33.47 38.79 1.11
CA MET A 1 32.63 38.35 2.20
C MET A 1 31.18 38.05 1.78
N GLU A 2 30.57 38.84 0.89
CA GLU A 2 29.22 38.58 0.41
C GLU A 2 29.10 37.31 -0.44
N GLN A 3 30.13 36.96 -1.20
CA GLN A 3 30.12 35.72 -2.02
C GLN A 3 30.17 34.45 -1.19
N LEU A 4 30.80 34.46 -0.02
CA LEU A 4 30.84 33.31 0.91
C LEU A 4 29.50 33.03 1.55
N LYS A 5 28.73 34.08 1.91
CA LYS A 5 27.38 33.92 2.46
C LYS A 5 26.42 33.32 1.44
N SER A 6 26.49 33.72 0.18
CA SER A 6 25.66 33.19 -0.90
C SER A 6 25.95 31.72 -1.15
N ILE A 7 27.20 31.29 -1.08
CA ILE A 7 27.57 29.88 -1.25
C ILE A 7 27.08 29.02 -0.08
N PHE A 8 27.17 29.52 1.16
CA PHE A 8 26.65 28.81 2.34
C PHE A 8 25.13 28.60 2.33
N ILE A 9 24.38 29.62 1.92
CA ILE A 9 22.93 29.56 1.81
C ILE A 9 22.52 28.57 0.72
N SER A 10 23.20 28.55 -0.41
CA SER A 10 22.96 27.61 -1.51
C SER A 10 23.27 26.17 -1.12
N LEU A 11 24.34 25.91 -0.39
CA LEU A 11 24.70 24.59 0.13
C LEU A 11 23.69 24.08 1.15
N PHE A 12 23.20 24.94 2.03
CA PHE A 12 22.20 24.61 3.05
C PHE A 12 20.87 24.21 2.40
N PHE A 13 20.48 24.88 1.33
CA PHE A 13 19.26 24.58 0.58
C PHE A 13 19.34 23.22 -0.12
N LEU A 14 20.49 22.85 -0.64
CA LEU A 14 20.73 21.55 -1.27
C LEU A 14 20.64 20.38 -0.27
N ILE A 15 21.12 20.56 0.96
CA ILE A 15 21.05 19.57 2.02
C ILE A 15 19.61 19.29 2.45
N LEU A 16 18.77 20.33 2.52
CA LEU A 16 17.34 20.18 2.86
C LEU A 16 16.57 19.39 1.79
N LEU A 17 16.87 19.62 0.51
CA LEU A 17 16.21 18.90 -0.60
C LEU A 17 16.56 17.41 -0.63
N SER A 18 17.82 17.05 -0.35
CA SER A 18 18.22 15.64 -0.31
C SER A 18 17.62 14.87 0.88
N GLY A 19 17.39 15.54 2.02
CA GLY A 19 16.71 14.93 3.16
C GLY A 19 15.29 14.51 2.85
N CYS A 20 14.51 15.35 2.17
CA CYS A 20 13.14 15.05 1.78
C CYS A 20 13.05 13.88 0.78
N GLN A 21 13.98 13.79 -0.16
CA GLN A 21 14.04 12.70 -1.14
C GLN A 21 14.31 11.34 -0.49
N THR A 22 15.16 11.29 0.52
CA THR A 22 15.49 10.03 1.22
C THR A 22 14.27 9.46 1.95
N ILE A 23 13.47 10.28 2.62
CA ILE A 23 12.26 9.85 3.32
C ILE A 23 11.23 9.30 2.32
N LYS A 24 11.03 9.98 1.21
CA LYS A 24 10.10 9.57 0.15
C LYS A 24 10.49 8.21 -0.45
N GLN A 25 11.77 7.96 -0.69
CA GLN A 25 12.26 6.68 -1.23
C GLN A 25 11.99 5.51 -0.29
N LYS A 26 12.16 5.69 1.02
CA LYS A 26 11.87 4.64 2.01
C LYS A 26 10.38 4.28 2.04
N THR A 27 9.50 5.28 2.01
CA THR A 27 8.06 5.07 1.98
C THR A 27 7.62 4.34 0.71
N ASP A 28 8.13 4.75 -0.44
CA ASP A 28 7.81 4.12 -1.73
C ASP A 28 8.29 2.66 -1.78
N ALA A 29 9.45 2.35 -1.20
CA ALA A 29 9.97 0.98 -1.13
C ALA A 29 9.09 0.06 -0.29
N ILE A 30 8.57 0.53 0.85
CA ILE A 30 7.66 -0.22 1.72
C ILE A 30 6.34 -0.51 0.99
N VAL A 31 5.73 0.49 0.37
CA VAL A 31 4.48 0.36 -0.39
C VAL A 31 4.66 -0.61 -1.56
N LYS A 32 5.76 -0.51 -2.29
CA LYS A 32 6.06 -1.38 -3.42
C LYS A 32 6.21 -2.84 -2.99
N LYS A 33 6.89 -3.10 -1.87
CA LYS A 33 7.05 -4.45 -1.32
C LYS A 33 5.70 -5.06 -0.96
N GLU A 34 4.84 -4.31 -0.28
CA GLU A 34 3.51 -4.75 0.11
C GLU A 34 2.63 -5.05 -1.12
N ASN A 35 2.64 -4.18 -2.12
CA ASN A 35 1.92 -4.39 -3.36
C ASN A 35 2.39 -5.64 -4.10
N ASN A 36 3.68 -5.94 -4.10
CA ASN A 36 4.22 -7.15 -4.71
C ASN A 36 3.76 -8.41 -3.98
N GLU A 37 3.70 -8.39 -2.66
CA GLU A 37 3.21 -9.52 -1.87
C GLU A 37 1.72 -9.77 -2.10
N LEU A 38 0.91 -8.72 -2.17
CA LEU A 38 -0.53 -8.86 -2.38
C LEU A 38 -0.89 -9.19 -3.83
N SER A 39 -0.13 -8.68 -4.80
CA SER A 39 -0.39 -8.92 -6.22
C SER A 39 -0.22 -10.39 -6.63
N GLN A 40 0.48 -11.21 -5.85
CA GLN A 40 0.59 -12.64 -6.10
C GLN A 40 -0.76 -13.36 -6.03
N TYR A 41 -1.75 -12.79 -5.35
CA TYR A 41 -3.08 -13.38 -5.23
C TYR A 41 -3.97 -13.09 -6.44
N ILE A 42 -3.61 -12.12 -7.28
CA ILE A 42 -4.38 -11.82 -8.50
C ILE A 42 -4.28 -13.01 -9.46
N GLY A 43 -5.42 -13.48 -9.93
CA GLY A 43 -5.52 -14.66 -10.77
C GLY A 43 -5.65 -15.99 -10.02
N LYS A 44 -5.56 -15.96 -8.69
CA LYS A 44 -5.76 -17.14 -7.85
C LYS A 44 -7.19 -17.18 -7.31
N THR A 45 -7.61 -18.35 -6.81
CA THR A 45 -8.95 -18.52 -6.27
C THR A 45 -9.12 -17.81 -4.93
N SER A 46 -10.36 -17.45 -4.59
CA SER A 46 -10.68 -16.88 -3.29
C SER A 46 -10.39 -17.87 -2.15
N SER A 47 -10.54 -19.17 -2.40
CA SER A 47 -10.16 -20.22 -1.46
C SER A 47 -8.67 -20.18 -1.12
N ASN A 48 -7.82 -20.01 -2.14
CA ASN A 48 -6.38 -19.91 -1.95
C ASN A 48 -6.03 -18.66 -1.12
N LEU A 49 -6.66 -17.52 -1.41
CA LEU A 49 -6.49 -16.29 -0.66
C LEU A 49 -6.85 -16.50 0.83
N GLN A 50 -8.00 -17.11 1.10
CA GLN A 50 -8.46 -17.34 2.47
C GLN A 50 -7.62 -18.38 3.23
N MET A 51 -7.04 -19.34 2.53
CA MET A 51 -6.10 -20.30 3.13
C MET A 51 -4.84 -19.60 3.65
N ASN A 52 -4.38 -18.54 2.97
CA ASN A 52 -3.18 -17.79 3.36
C ASN A 52 -3.47 -16.65 4.34
N LEU A 53 -4.58 -15.93 4.15
CA LEU A 53 -4.92 -14.75 4.96
C LEU A 53 -5.97 -15.04 6.04
N GLY A 54 -6.61 -16.19 5.99
CA GLY A 54 -7.68 -16.54 6.89
C GLY A 54 -9.03 -16.00 6.41
N LYS A 55 -10.04 -16.13 7.28
CA LYS A 55 -11.38 -15.64 6.99
C LYS A 55 -11.40 -14.11 6.96
N PRO A 56 -12.05 -13.49 5.95
CA PRO A 56 -12.17 -12.03 5.91
C PRO A 56 -13.02 -11.50 7.06
N ASP A 57 -12.75 -10.27 7.49
CA ASP A 57 -13.54 -9.60 8.52
C ASP A 57 -14.93 -9.25 8.02
N GLU A 58 -15.03 -8.86 6.74
CA GLU A 58 -16.28 -8.57 6.07
C GLU A 58 -16.24 -9.07 4.62
N ASP A 59 -17.41 -9.38 4.08
CA ASP A 59 -17.59 -9.65 2.67
C ASP A 59 -18.87 -8.99 2.18
N PHE A 60 -18.86 -8.47 0.94
CA PHE A 60 -20.05 -7.89 0.32
C PHE A 60 -19.93 -7.90 -1.19
N LYS A 61 -21.08 -7.79 -1.87
CA LYS A 61 -21.12 -7.64 -3.32
C LYS A 61 -21.05 -6.17 -3.69
N ASN A 62 -20.17 -5.82 -4.62
CA ASN A 62 -20.02 -4.46 -5.11
C ASN A 62 -21.02 -4.15 -6.23
N GLU A 63 -20.97 -2.93 -6.77
CA GLU A 63 -21.87 -2.46 -7.84
C GLU A 63 -21.75 -3.28 -9.12
N LYS A 64 -20.60 -3.88 -9.38
CA LYS A 64 -20.35 -4.74 -10.55
C LYS A 64 -20.88 -6.15 -10.37
N GLY A 65 -21.39 -6.49 -9.17
CA GLY A 65 -21.84 -7.84 -8.83
C GLY A 65 -20.72 -8.77 -8.41
N ASN A 66 -19.50 -8.28 -8.24
CA ASN A 66 -18.37 -9.04 -7.76
C ASN A 66 -18.33 -9.04 -6.23
N LEU A 67 -17.73 -10.08 -5.65
CA LEU A 67 -17.53 -10.18 -4.21
C LEU A 67 -16.29 -9.41 -3.80
N GLU A 68 -16.38 -8.64 -2.71
CA GLU A 68 -15.24 -8.00 -2.09
C GLU A 68 -15.00 -8.62 -0.71
N LEU A 69 -13.75 -9.05 -0.47
CA LEU A 69 -13.29 -9.60 0.80
C LEU A 69 -12.46 -8.54 1.50
N VAL A 70 -12.87 -8.18 2.72
CA VAL A 70 -12.25 -7.08 3.48
C VAL A 70 -11.48 -7.64 4.66
N TYR A 71 -10.20 -7.28 4.75
CA TYR A 71 -9.30 -7.63 5.85
C TYR A 71 -8.84 -6.36 6.54
N ASN A 72 -9.11 -6.26 7.84
CA ASN A 72 -8.72 -5.11 8.65
C ASN A 72 -7.64 -5.50 9.65
N THR A 73 -6.57 -4.73 9.71
CA THR A 73 -5.54 -4.84 10.74
C THR A 73 -5.33 -3.50 11.40
N LYS A 74 -5.03 -3.51 12.70
CA LYS A 74 -4.80 -2.29 13.47
C LYS A 74 -3.34 -2.21 13.88
N LYS A 75 -2.72 -1.07 13.62
CA LYS A 75 -1.35 -0.79 14.04
C LYS A 75 -1.29 0.67 14.53
N TYR A 76 -0.91 0.87 15.80
CA TYR A 76 -0.81 2.20 16.41
C TYR A 76 -2.08 3.06 16.26
N LEU A 77 -3.25 2.50 16.51
CA LEU A 77 -4.56 3.15 16.37
C LEU A 77 -4.96 3.47 14.92
N ILE A 78 -4.16 3.10 13.94
CA ILE A 78 -4.48 3.26 12.52
C ILE A 78 -4.93 1.93 11.96
N THR A 79 -6.12 1.94 11.34
CA THR A 79 -6.68 0.74 10.71
C THR A 79 -6.16 0.63 9.29
N CYS A 80 -5.51 -0.51 9.00
CA CYS A 80 -5.15 -0.90 7.63
C CYS A 80 -6.28 -1.75 7.07
N GLU A 81 -6.91 -1.31 5.98
CA GLU A 81 -7.96 -2.02 5.29
C GLU A 81 -7.45 -2.51 3.95
N ARG A 82 -7.57 -3.82 3.71
CA ARG A 82 -7.26 -4.44 2.42
C ARG A 82 -8.52 -5.07 1.87
N ARG A 83 -8.86 -4.73 0.63
CA ARG A 83 -10.02 -5.26 -0.07
C ARG A 83 -9.55 -6.04 -1.29
N PHE A 84 -10.04 -7.27 -1.43
CA PHE A 84 -9.79 -8.11 -2.60
C PHE A 84 -11.08 -8.28 -3.37
N GLU A 85 -11.07 -7.94 -4.66
CA GLU A 85 -12.22 -8.14 -5.53
C GLU A 85 -12.14 -9.52 -6.17
N VAL A 86 -13.25 -10.27 -6.09
CA VAL A 86 -13.37 -11.64 -6.59
C VAL A 86 -14.50 -11.68 -7.61
N ASP A 87 -14.23 -12.23 -8.79
CA ASP A 87 -15.23 -12.33 -9.85
C ASP A 87 -16.23 -13.49 -9.61
N SER A 88 -17.16 -13.68 -10.56
CA SER A 88 -18.17 -14.73 -10.48
C SER A 88 -17.58 -16.15 -10.53
N ASP A 89 -16.38 -16.32 -11.03
CA ASP A 89 -15.65 -17.59 -11.06
C ASP A 89 -14.82 -17.83 -9.81
N SER A 90 -14.95 -16.99 -8.78
CA SER A 90 -14.20 -17.03 -7.53
C SER A 90 -12.70 -16.79 -7.72
N ILE A 91 -12.33 -15.99 -8.70
CA ILE A 91 -10.94 -15.60 -9.00
C ILE A 91 -10.70 -14.18 -8.52
N VAL A 92 -9.57 -13.96 -7.82
CA VAL A 92 -9.16 -12.62 -7.37
C VAL A 92 -8.70 -11.82 -8.59
N ILE A 93 -9.37 -10.69 -8.85
CA ILE A 93 -9.10 -9.84 -10.02
C ILE A 93 -8.40 -8.53 -9.65
N GLY A 94 -8.38 -8.17 -8.38
CA GLY A 94 -7.71 -6.93 -7.96
C GLY A 94 -7.73 -6.77 -6.44
N PHE A 95 -7.02 -5.77 -5.97
CA PHE A 95 -7.02 -5.41 -4.55
C PHE A 95 -6.77 -3.91 -4.37
N VAL A 96 -7.22 -3.39 -3.22
CA VAL A 96 -6.98 -2.01 -2.79
C VAL A 96 -6.55 -2.05 -1.33
N SER A 97 -5.56 -1.22 -0.96
CA SER A 97 -5.09 -1.07 0.42
C SER A 97 -5.24 0.38 0.86
N ASN A 98 -5.83 0.59 2.03
CA ASN A 98 -6.02 1.91 2.63
C ASN A 98 -5.47 1.92 4.05
N GLY A 99 -4.67 2.95 4.38
CA GLY A 99 -4.11 3.12 5.71
C GLY A 99 -3.02 2.12 6.06
N CYS A 100 -2.46 1.42 5.09
CA CYS A 100 -1.40 0.43 5.29
C CYS A 100 -0.02 1.04 5.10
N PHE A 101 0.90 0.82 6.06
CA PHE A 101 2.28 1.26 5.98
C PHE A 101 3.21 0.44 6.88
#